data_b6c60e7b80cc613881c471cc20e852ec
#
_entry.id   b6c60e7b80cc613881c471cc20e852ec
#
_cell.length_a   1.000
_cell.length_b   1.000
_cell.length_c   1.000
_cell.angle_alpha   90.00
_cell.angle_beta   90.00
_cell.angle_gamma   90.00
#
_symmetry.space_group_name_H-M   'P 1'
#
loop_
_entity.id
_entity.type
_entity.pdbx_description
1 polymer ?
#
loop_
_entity_poly.entity_id
_entity_poly.type
_entity_poly.pdbx_seq_one_letter_code
_entity_poly.pdbx_strand_id
1 'polypeptide(L)'
;MEEDVFKMVKVVGILGDIGSGKSFVAKQFGYPVFNADEEVNKIYKYNKSCYKKLRKKLPKDIKSYPINKSELTKAILSNKYNLKKIVSVVHPIVRKKMKIFLKKNSDKKLVVLDIPLLIENKLNTKKDILVFVDSKKSQINSRLKKRKNYNKSIIKNLRKLQKKLSYKKKLSTYMIKNDFKLLTIKKKV
;
A
#
# COMPACT_ATOMS: atom_id res chain seq x y z
N MET A 1 -11.08 5.87 -41.52
CA MET A 1 -10.26 6.40 -40.41
C MET A 1 -10.76 5.67 -39.16
N GLU A 2 -10.09 4.57 -38.80
CA GLU A 2 -10.36 3.88 -37.54
C GLU A 2 -9.83 4.75 -36.42
N GLU A 3 -10.72 5.29 -35.61
CA GLU A 3 -10.35 5.90 -34.32
C GLU A 3 -9.72 4.81 -33.47
N ASP A 4 -8.40 4.84 -33.33
CA ASP A 4 -7.65 4.13 -32.29
C ASP A 4 -8.18 4.61 -30.93
N VAL A 5 -9.26 4.02 -30.45
CA VAL A 5 -9.71 4.15 -29.07
C VAL A 5 -8.64 3.50 -28.21
N PHE A 6 -7.63 4.26 -27.82
CA PHE A 6 -6.65 3.87 -26.81
C PHE A 6 -7.42 3.42 -25.57
N LYS A 7 -7.65 2.13 -25.47
CA LYS A 7 -8.37 1.50 -24.37
C LYS A 7 -7.53 1.67 -23.11
N MET A 8 -7.75 2.79 -22.40
CA MET A 8 -7.00 3.09 -21.18
C MET A 8 -7.22 1.94 -20.19
N VAL A 9 -6.12 1.37 -19.67
CA VAL A 9 -6.17 0.31 -18.65
C VAL A 9 -7.06 0.75 -17.47
N LYS A 10 -7.99 -0.10 -17.07
CA LYS A 10 -8.79 0.14 -15.87
C LYS A 10 -7.93 -0.04 -14.62
N VAL A 11 -7.97 0.92 -13.72
CA VAL A 11 -7.20 0.88 -12.46
C VAL A 11 -8.15 0.61 -11.31
N VAL A 12 -7.87 -0.46 -10.56
CA VAL A 12 -8.60 -0.82 -9.34
C VAL A 12 -7.76 -0.48 -8.13
N GLY A 13 -8.21 0.44 -7.29
CA GLY A 13 -7.59 0.80 -6.03
C GLY A 13 -8.22 0.05 -4.85
N ILE A 14 -7.41 -0.67 -4.07
CA ILE A 14 -7.93 -1.45 -2.94
C ILE A 14 -7.86 -0.63 -1.64
N LEU A 15 -9.02 -0.43 -1.01
CA LEU A 15 -9.18 0.27 0.26
C LEU A 15 -9.57 -0.69 1.39
N GLY A 16 -9.39 -0.25 2.64
CA GLY A 16 -9.78 -1.04 3.82
C GLY A 16 -8.90 -0.77 5.03
N ASP A 17 -9.26 -1.34 6.20
CA ASP A 17 -8.48 -1.20 7.44
C ASP A 17 -7.13 -1.92 7.37
N ILE A 18 -6.23 -1.59 8.29
CA ILE A 18 -4.99 -2.32 8.51
C ILE A 18 -5.35 -3.76 8.95
N GLY A 19 -4.84 -4.74 8.24
CA GLY A 19 -5.14 -6.15 8.52
C GLY A 19 -6.42 -6.69 7.89
N SER A 20 -7.20 -5.89 7.13
CA SER A 20 -8.42 -6.36 6.45
C SER A 20 -8.18 -7.33 5.29
N GLY A 21 -6.92 -7.59 4.92
CA GLY A 21 -6.60 -8.55 3.84
C GLY A 21 -6.60 -7.93 2.43
N LYS A 22 -6.35 -6.63 2.30
CA LYS A 22 -6.25 -5.93 1.00
C LYS A 22 -5.37 -6.67 -0.01
N SER A 23 -4.14 -6.98 0.37
CA SER A 23 -3.18 -7.66 -0.51
C SER A 23 -3.62 -9.08 -0.89
N PHE A 24 -4.35 -9.77 0.01
CA PHE A 24 -4.93 -11.06 -0.29
C PHE A 24 -6.02 -10.93 -1.37
N VAL A 25 -6.95 -9.98 -1.20
CA VAL A 25 -8.01 -9.71 -2.18
C VAL A 25 -7.43 -9.21 -3.51
N ALA A 26 -6.45 -8.29 -3.47
CA ALA A 26 -5.81 -7.75 -4.66
C ALA A 26 -5.25 -8.86 -5.58
N LYS A 27 -4.64 -9.90 -5.02
CA LYS A 27 -4.08 -11.03 -5.77
C LYS A 27 -5.17 -11.90 -6.43
N GLN A 28 -6.40 -11.89 -5.91
CA GLN A 28 -7.48 -12.73 -6.48
C GLN A 28 -8.08 -12.16 -7.76
N PHE A 29 -7.81 -10.90 -8.09
CA PHE A 29 -8.26 -10.31 -9.36
C PHE A 29 -7.62 -10.97 -10.60
N GLY A 30 -6.50 -11.70 -10.45
CA GLY A 30 -5.82 -12.35 -11.56
C GLY A 30 -5.13 -11.40 -12.55
N TYR A 31 -4.99 -10.13 -12.20
CA TYR A 31 -4.36 -9.08 -13.00
C TYR A 31 -3.08 -8.58 -12.34
N PRO A 32 -2.21 -7.84 -13.07
CA PRO A 32 -1.00 -7.26 -12.48
C PRO A 32 -1.33 -6.39 -11.26
N VAL A 33 -0.59 -6.62 -10.15
CA VAL A 33 -0.77 -5.91 -8.88
C VAL A 33 0.45 -5.07 -8.56
N PHE A 34 0.26 -3.75 -8.34
CA PHE A 34 1.26 -2.91 -7.73
C PHE A 34 1.11 -2.96 -6.21
N ASN A 35 1.99 -3.68 -5.54
CA ASN A 35 2.03 -3.73 -4.08
C ASN A 35 3.07 -2.75 -3.55
N ALA A 36 2.61 -1.68 -2.89
CA ALA A 36 3.50 -0.62 -2.40
C ALA A 36 4.45 -1.12 -1.29
N ASP A 37 4.00 -2.03 -0.42
CA ASP A 37 4.85 -2.58 0.65
C ASP A 37 5.99 -3.44 0.08
N GLU A 38 5.72 -4.22 -0.96
CA GLU A 38 6.74 -4.99 -1.66
C GLU A 38 7.74 -4.06 -2.37
N GLU A 39 7.26 -3.00 -3.02
CA GLU A 39 8.14 -2.03 -3.68
C GLU A 39 9.00 -1.25 -2.69
N VAL A 40 8.46 -0.85 -1.53
CA VAL A 40 9.24 -0.24 -0.43
C VAL A 40 10.33 -1.20 0.06
N ASN A 41 10.02 -2.50 0.21
CA ASN A 41 11.01 -3.51 0.58
C ASN A 41 12.15 -3.60 -0.44
N LYS A 42 11.83 -3.60 -1.75
CA LYS A 42 12.85 -3.57 -2.83
C LYS A 42 13.70 -2.29 -2.79
N ILE A 43 13.07 -1.14 -2.51
CA ILE A 43 13.77 0.14 -2.38
C ILE A 43 14.78 0.07 -1.23
N TYR A 44 14.39 -0.41 -0.06
CA TYR A 44 15.29 -0.55 1.08
C TYR A 44 16.43 -1.53 0.82
N LYS A 45 16.17 -2.58 0.06
CA LYS A 45 17.17 -3.62 -0.24
C LYS A 45 18.16 -3.19 -1.33
N TYR A 46 17.69 -2.50 -2.39
CA TYR A 46 18.48 -2.34 -3.61
C TYR A 46 18.74 -0.88 -4.02
N ASN A 47 18.09 0.12 -3.40
CA ASN A 47 18.22 1.51 -3.84
C ASN A 47 19.27 2.29 -3.02
N LYS A 48 20.52 2.30 -3.49
CA LYS A 48 21.63 3.04 -2.85
C LYS A 48 21.32 4.55 -2.72
N SER A 49 20.65 5.17 -3.69
CA SER A 49 20.28 6.59 -3.61
C SER A 49 19.29 6.87 -2.48
N CYS A 50 18.30 5.99 -2.28
CA CYS A 50 17.38 6.07 -1.15
C CYS A 50 18.15 5.98 0.19
N TYR A 51 19.06 5.00 0.31
CA TYR A 51 19.89 4.84 1.48
C TYR A 51 20.71 6.12 1.78
N LYS A 52 21.44 6.66 0.78
CA LYS A 52 22.23 7.89 0.96
C LYS A 52 21.37 9.07 1.46
N LYS A 53 20.18 9.25 0.88
CA LYS A 53 19.23 10.32 1.27
C LYS A 53 18.67 10.11 2.68
N LEU A 54 18.33 8.87 3.06
CA LEU A 54 17.84 8.56 4.39
C LEU A 54 18.95 8.72 5.44
N ARG A 55 20.17 8.23 5.17
CA ARG A 55 21.31 8.40 6.05
C ARG A 55 21.65 9.88 6.28
N LYS A 56 21.57 10.72 5.24
CA LYS A 56 21.76 12.18 5.38
C LYS A 56 20.72 12.81 6.30
N LYS A 57 19.45 12.39 6.22
CA LYS A 57 18.34 12.93 7.05
C LYS A 57 18.28 12.34 8.46
N LEU A 58 18.80 11.12 8.65
CA LEU A 58 18.72 10.33 9.88
C LEU A 58 20.08 9.64 10.17
N PRO A 59 21.17 10.41 10.33
CA PRO A 59 22.52 9.85 10.40
C PRO A 59 22.76 8.97 11.63
N LYS A 60 22.06 9.27 12.75
CA LYS A 60 22.15 8.48 14.00
C LYS A 60 21.39 7.17 13.92
N ASP A 61 20.33 7.10 13.08
CA ASP A 61 19.38 5.99 13.05
C ASP A 61 19.66 5.01 11.90
N ILE A 62 20.03 5.51 10.70
CA ILE A 62 20.22 4.70 9.50
C ILE A 62 21.69 4.52 9.22
N LYS A 63 22.22 3.33 9.51
CA LYS A 63 23.65 3.01 9.43
C LYS A 63 23.97 1.96 8.37
N SER A 64 23.11 0.97 8.21
CA SER A 64 23.36 -0.19 7.35
C SER A 64 22.80 -0.06 5.92
N TYR A 65 23.50 -0.64 4.96
CA TYR A 65 23.01 -0.92 3.62
C TYR A 65 23.21 -2.40 3.30
N PRO A 66 22.18 -3.12 2.89
CA PRO A 66 20.77 -2.73 2.72
C PRO A 66 20.13 -2.14 3.99
N ILE A 67 19.14 -1.25 3.81
CA ILE A 67 18.50 -0.57 4.94
C ILE A 67 17.78 -1.58 5.83
N ASN A 68 18.14 -1.64 7.09
CA ASN A 68 17.53 -2.55 8.05
C ASN A 68 16.19 -1.99 8.56
N LYS A 69 15.13 -2.83 8.48
CA LYS A 69 13.80 -2.46 8.97
C LYS A 69 13.78 -2.17 10.47
N SER A 70 14.63 -2.81 11.26
CA SER A 70 14.73 -2.54 12.70
C SER A 70 15.25 -1.13 12.97
N GLU A 71 16.23 -0.65 12.19
CA GLU A 71 16.72 0.72 12.27
C GLU A 71 15.61 1.73 11.98
N LEU A 72 14.85 1.50 10.91
CA LEU A 72 13.70 2.35 10.58
C LEU A 72 12.63 2.36 11.68
N THR A 73 12.32 1.19 12.24
CA THR A 73 11.35 1.07 13.34
C THR A 73 11.82 1.83 14.57
N LYS A 74 13.09 1.67 14.97
CA LYS A 74 13.70 2.40 16.08
C LYS A 74 13.67 3.92 15.83
N ALA A 75 14.05 4.36 14.63
CA ALA A 75 14.00 5.77 14.24
C ALA A 75 12.59 6.37 14.34
N ILE A 76 11.55 5.64 13.90
CA ILE A 76 10.17 6.09 13.99
C ILE A 76 9.68 6.18 15.44
N LEU A 77 10.10 5.24 16.29
CA LEU A 77 9.71 5.22 17.71
C LEU A 77 10.45 6.28 18.53
N SER A 78 11.71 6.59 18.20
CA SER A 78 12.52 7.57 18.94
C SER A 78 12.06 9.01 18.72
N ASN A 79 11.51 9.35 17.55
CA ASN A 79 11.08 10.71 17.25
C ASN A 79 9.92 10.75 16.25
N LYS A 80 8.82 11.40 16.65
CA LYS A 80 7.60 11.56 15.83
C LYS A 80 7.83 12.23 14.45
N TYR A 81 8.88 13.02 14.31
CA TYR A 81 9.21 13.69 13.04
C TYR A 81 9.98 12.79 12.07
N ASN A 82 10.61 11.70 12.56
CA ASN A 82 11.39 10.82 11.69
C ASN A 82 10.55 10.11 10.64
N LEU A 83 9.30 9.77 10.96
CA LEU A 83 8.37 9.23 9.96
C LEU A 83 8.19 10.18 8.77
N LYS A 84 8.03 11.50 9.02
CA LYS A 84 7.91 12.50 7.94
C LYS A 84 9.18 12.55 7.07
N LYS A 85 10.36 12.47 7.69
CA LYS A 85 11.65 12.45 6.98
C LYS A 85 11.76 11.21 6.09
N ILE A 86 11.40 10.02 6.60
CA ILE A 86 11.41 8.76 5.83
C ILE A 86 10.45 8.85 4.65
N VAL A 87 9.21 9.26 4.90
CA VAL A 87 8.15 9.43 3.89
C VAL A 87 8.59 10.39 2.79
N SER A 88 9.22 11.54 3.14
CA SER A 88 9.69 12.52 2.15
C SER A 88 10.74 11.97 1.17
N VAL A 89 11.48 10.94 1.55
CA VAL A 89 12.47 10.29 0.67
C VAL A 89 11.84 9.13 -0.10
N VAL A 90 11.05 8.30 0.56
CA VAL A 90 10.54 7.03 -0.01
C VAL A 90 9.36 7.24 -0.95
N HIS A 91 8.40 8.10 -0.60
CA HIS A 91 7.17 8.29 -1.39
C HIS A 91 7.42 8.75 -2.84
N PRO A 92 8.32 9.71 -3.13
CA PRO A 92 8.61 10.07 -4.53
C PRO A 92 9.10 8.89 -5.36
N ILE A 93 9.91 8.00 -4.76
CA ILE A 93 10.45 6.82 -5.44
C ILE A 93 9.32 5.83 -5.73
N VAL A 94 8.45 5.57 -4.74
CA VAL A 94 7.28 4.68 -4.91
C VAL A 94 6.34 5.22 -5.98
N ARG A 95 6.04 6.54 -5.97
CA ARG A 95 5.21 7.19 -7.01
C ARG A 95 5.80 7.01 -8.41
N LYS A 96 7.12 7.18 -8.57
CA LYS A 96 7.79 6.94 -9.86
C LYS A 96 7.64 5.49 -10.30
N LYS A 97 7.84 4.53 -9.38
CA LYS A 97 7.66 3.10 -9.67
C LYS A 97 6.22 2.76 -10.05
N MET A 98 5.23 3.34 -9.37
CA MET A 98 3.82 3.16 -9.71
C MET A 98 3.52 3.67 -11.14
N LYS A 99 4.01 4.85 -11.52
CA LYS A 99 3.84 5.38 -12.87
C LYS A 99 4.47 4.46 -13.93
N ILE A 100 5.68 3.94 -13.67
CA ILE A 100 6.35 2.97 -14.56
C ILE A 100 5.51 1.69 -14.66
N PHE A 101 5.00 1.17 -13.55
CA PHE A 101 4.14 -0.01 -13.54
C PHE A 101 2.87 0.19 -14.37
N LEU A 102 2.18 1.32 -14.22
CA LEU A 102 0.99 1.66 -14.99
C LEU A 102 1.30 1.73 -16.50
N LYS A 103 2.40 2.41 -16.87
CA LYS A 103 2.84 2.50 -18.27
C LYS A 103 3.17 1.12 -18.84
N LYS A 104 3.89 0.26 -18.09
CA LYS A 104 4.26 -1.09 -18.54
C LYS A 104 3.06 -2.01 -18.75
N ASN A 105 1.93 -1.75 -18.08
CA ASN A 105 0.73 -2.57 -18.17
C ASN A 105 -0.44 -1.83 -18.83
N SER A 106 -0.15 -0.84 -19.67
CA SER A 106 -1.19 -0.05 -20.36
C SER A 106 -2.02 -0.86 -21.36
N ASP A 107 -1.46 -1.97 -21.87
CA ASP A 107 -2.11 -2.95 -22.74
C ASP A 107 -3.06 -3.92 -22.02
N LYS A 108 -2.99 -3.97 -20.68
CA LYS A 108 -3.82 -4.87 -19.89
C LYS A 108 -5.25 -4.36 -19.73
N LYS A 109 -6.19 -5.27 -19.64
CA LYS A 109 -7.60 -4.95 -19.38
C LYS A 109 -7.80 -4.20 -18.06
N LEU A 110 -7.01 -4.58 -17.05
CA LEU A 110 -7.11 -4.07 -15.70
C LEU A 110 -5.77 -4.19 -14.96
N VAL A 111 -5.50 -3.28 -14.02
CA VAL A 111 -4.41 -3.39 -13.03
C VAL A 111 -4.94 -3.06 -11.64
N VAL A 112 -4.27 -3.60 -10.62
CA VAL A 112 -4.68 -3.42 -9.23
C VAL A 112 -3.61 -2.64 -8.45
N LEU A 113 -4.03 -1.62 -7.69
CA LEU A 113 -3.17 -0.85 -6.79
C LEU A 113 -3.45 -1.27 -5.35
N ASP A 114 -2.54 -2.01 -4.74
CA ASP A 114 -2.52 -2.35 -3.31
C ASP A 114 -1.59 -1.38 -2.58
N ILE A 115 -2.12 -0.22 -2.23
CA ILE A 115 -1.40 0.87 -1.58
C ILE A 115 -2.12 1.23 -0.27
N PRO A 116 -1.52 1.01 0.92
CA PRO A 116 -2.19 1.18 2.23
C PRO A 116 -2.85 2.54 2.46
N LEU A 117 -2.25 3.62 1.97
CA LEU A 117 -2.70 5.01 2.11
C LEU A 117 -2.98 5.64 0.73
N LEU A 118 -3.69 4.91 -0.14
CA LEU A 118 -3.95 5.31 -1.54
C LEU A 118 -4.63 6.68 -1.62
N ILE A 119 -5.77 6.83 -0.97
CA ILE A 119 -6.57 8.06 -1.01
C ILE A 119 -6.01 9.17 -0.13
N GLU A 120 -5.37 8.82 0.99
CA GLU A 120 -4.72 9.77 1.88
C GLU A 120 -3.57 10.51 1.19
N ASN A 121 -2.85 9.81 0.34
CA ASN A 121 -1.74 10.35 -0.46
C ASN A 121 -2.17 10.87 -1.83
N LYS A 122 -3.49 10.91 -2.12
CA LYS A 122 -4.04 11.37 -3.41
C LYS A 122 -3.37 10.68 -4.61
N LEU A 123 -3.20 9.36 -4.52
CA LEU A 123 -2.56 8.55 -5.57
C LEU A 123 -3.58 7.96 -6.55
N ASN A 124 -4.85 8.00 -6.22
CA ASN A 124 -5.96 7.63 -7.08
C ASN A 124 -6.42 8.81 -7.94
N THR A 125 -6.99 8.50 -9.10
CA THR A 125 -7.67 9.45 -9.97
C THR A 125 -9.21 9.29 -9.85
N LYS A 126 -9.97 10.23 -10.43
CA LYS A 126 -11.45 10.12 -10.49
C LYS A 126 -11.93 8.95 -11.37
N LYS A 127 -11.06 8.44 -12.27
CA LYS A 127 -11.36 7.32 -13.17
C LYS A 127 -11.11 5.95 -12.53
N ASP A 128 -10.43 5.89 -11.38
CA ASP A 128 -10.08 4.64 -10.72
C ASP A 128 -11.31 4.02 -10.05
N ILE A 129 -11.45 2.72 -10.19
CA ILE A 129 -12.47 1.92 -9.50
C ILE A 129 -11.96 1.63 -8.09
N LEU A 130 -12.65 2.11 -7.07
CA LEU A 130 -12.26 1.90 -5.68
C LEU A 130 -13.03 0.74 -5.08
N VAL A 131 -12.31 -0.24 -4.52
CA VAL A 131 -12.87 -1.44 -3.90
C VAL A 131 -12.53 -1.45 -2.42
N PHE A 132 -13.54 -1.44 -1.55
CA PHE A 132 -13.36 -1.52 -0.10
C PHE A 132 -13.39 -2.96 0.38
N VAL A 133 -12.32 -3.40 1.04
CA VAL A 133 -12.22 -4.71 1.68
C VAL A 133 -12.69 -4.59 3.13
N ASP A 134 -13.89 -5.13 3.40
CA ASP A 134 -14.53 -5.16 4.71
C ASP A 134 -14.29 -6.51 5.39
N SER A 135 -13.83 -6.50 6.64
CA SER A 135 -13.56 -7.71 7.43
C SER A 135 -13.98 -7.50 8.86
N LYS A 136 -14.42 -8.56 9.53
CA LYS A 136 -14.81 -8.51 10.95
C LYS A 136 -13.63 -8.08 11.82
N LYS A 137 -13.83 -7.11 12.73
CA LYS A 137 -12.80 -6.59 13.64
C LYS A 137 -12.09 -7.68 14.44
N SER A 138 -12.82 -8.70 14.88
CA SER A 138 -12.26 -9.86 15.59
C SER A 138 -11.23 -10.59 14.74
N GLN A 139 -11.55 -10.87 13.47
CA GLN A 139 -10.64 -11.54 12.54
C GLN A 139 -9.41 -10.68 12.23
N ILE A 140 -9.60 -9.37 12.01
CA ILE A 140 -8.50 -8.42 11.81
C ILE A 140 -7.54 -8.45 13.02
N ASN A 141 -8.08 -8.34 14.24
CA ASN A 141 -7.26 -8.31 15.46
C ASN A 141 -6.52 -9.62 15.70
N SER A 142 -7.16 -10.76 15.50
CA SER A 142 -6.52 -12.08 15.59
C SER A 142 -5.35 -12.20 14.60
N ARG A 143 -5.55 -11.80 13.35
CA ARG A 143 -4.50 -11.85 12.31
C ARG A 143 -3.35 -10.88 12.58
N LEU A 144 -3.64 -9.69 13.07
CA LEU A 144 -2.61 -8.72 13.43
C LEU A 144 -1.74 -9.22 14.57
N LYS A 145 -2.33 -9.81 15.61
CA LYS A 145 -1.59 -10.40 16.75
C LYS A 145 -0.65 -11.53 16.34
N LYS A 146 -0.99 -12.30 15.30
CA LYS A 146 -0.16 -13.40 14.76
C LYS A 146 1.04 -12.93 13.92
N ARG A 147 1.16 -11.62 13.59
CA ARG A 147 2.30 -11.10 12.83
C ARG A 147 3.55 -11.05 13.69
N LYS A 148 4.68 -11.57 13.17
CA LYS A 148 5.98 -11.61 13.85
C LYS A 148 6.41 -10.26 14.45
N ASN A 149 6.09 -9.14 13.78
CA ASN A 149 6.43 -7.78 14.21
C ASN A 149 5.19 -7.01 14.68
N TYR A 150 4.26 -7.68 15.38
CA TYR A 150 3.08 -7.02 15.93
C TYR A 150 3.48 -6.01 17.01
N ASN A 151 3.08 -4.75 16.82
CA ASN A 151 3.22 -3.70 17.83
C ASN A 151 1.94 -2.85 17.83
N LYS A 152 1.21 -2.91 18.96
CA LYS A 152 -0.08 -2.23 19.15
C LYS A 152 0.04 -0.70 18.97
N SER A 153 1.12 -0.08 19.47
CA SER A 153 1.35 1.36 19.36
C SER A 153 1.59 1.78 17.92
N ILE A 154 2.39 1.01 17.16
CA ILE A 154 2.63 1.28 15.75
C ILE A 154 1.32 1.20 14.97
N ILE A 155 0.52 0.15 15.18
CA ILE A 155 -0.78 -0.01 14.50
C ILE A 155 -1.73 1.15 14.84
N LYS A 156 -1.79 1.57 16.12
CA LYS A 156 -2.57 2.72 16.56
C LYS A 156 -2.14 4.00 15.84
N ASN A 157 -0.84 4.25 15.72
CA ASN A 157 -0.30 5.41 15.03
C ASN A 157 -0.56 5.37 13.50
N LEU A 158 -0.40 4.21 12.88
CA LEU A 158 -0.72 4.04 11.46
C LEU A 158 -2.21 4.24 11.18
N ARG A 159 -3.11 3.80 12.07
CA ARG A 159 -4.56 4.06 11.94
C ARG A 159 -4.89 5.55 12.00
N LYS A 160 -4.17 6.34 12.81
CA LYS A 160 -4.34 7.80 12.86
C LYS A 160 -4.00 8.50 11.52
N LEU A 161 -3.14 7.89 10.71
CA LEU A 161 -2.80 8.40 9.38
C LEU A 161 -3.88 8.10 8.33
N GLN A 162 -4.76 7.15 8.61
CA GLN A 162 -5.83 6.77 7.69
C GLN A 162 -7.06 7.68 7.84
N LYS A 163 -7.72 7.95 6.73
CA LYS A 163 -9.06 8.53 6.75
C LYS A 163 -10.06 7.57 7.41
N LYS A 164 -11.14 8.10 7.98
CA LYS A 164 -12.20 7.29 8.60
C LYS A 164 -12.66 6.18 7.65
N LEU A 165 -12.89 4.98 8.19
CA LEU A 165 -13.34 3.83 7.37
C LEU A 165 -14.70 4.09 6.71
N SER A 166 -15.59 4.82 7.39
CA SER A 166 -16.88 5.25 6.82
C SER A 166 -16.69 6.09 5.55
N TYR A 167 -15.74 7.03 5.58
CA TYR A 167 -15.39 7.82 4.40
C TYR A 167 -14.85 6.97 3.26
N LYS A 168 -13.94 6.00 3.56
CA LYS A 168 -13.41 5.08 2.57
C LYS A 168 -14.51 4.22 1.94
N LYS A 169 -15.45 3.73 2.76
CA LYS A 169 -16.63 2.96 2.28
C LYS A 169 -17.48 3.80 1.34
N LYS A 170 -17.81 5.04 1.73
CA LYS A 170 -18.61 5.96 0.90
C LYS A 170 -17.96 6.28 -0.44
N LEU A 171 -16.63 6.37 -0.46
CA LEU A 171 -15.87 6.68 -1.68
C LEU A 171 -15.71 5.48 -2.61
N SER A 172 -15.91 4.26 -2.11
CA SER A 172 -15.68 3.04 -2.87
C SER A 172 -16.87 2.69 -3.77
N THR A 173 -16.57 2.30 -5.00
CA THR A 173 -17.55 1.83 -5.98
C THR A 173 -18.10 0.46 -5.59
N TYR A 174 -17.22 -0.41 -5.06
CA TYR A 174 -17.60 -1.77 -4.67
C TYR A 174 -17.08 -2.10 -3.25
N MET A 175 -17.77 -3.05 -2.59
CA MET A 175 -17.37 -3.56 -1.29
C MET A 175 -17.29 -5.09 -1.32
N ILE A 176 -16.13 -5.62 -0.90
CA ILE A 176 -15.89 -7.05 -0.77
C ILE A 176 -15.83 -7.42 0.71
N LYS A 177 -16.78 -8.21 1.18
CA LYS A 177 -16.73 -8.82 2.52
C LYS A 177 -15.69 -9.95 2.50
N ASN A 178 -14.58 -9.77 3.22
CA ASN A 178 -13.47 -10.71 3.28
C ASN A 178 -13.51 -11.52 4.58
N ASP A 179 -13.77 -12.82 4.45
CA ASP A 179 -13.73 -13.82 5.50
C ASP A 179 -12.39 -14.59 5.52
N PHE A 180 -11.45 -14.19 4.68
CA PHE A 180 -10.13 -14.79 4.46
C PHE A 180 -10.16 -16.20 3.86
N LYS A 181 -11.28 -16.65 3.30
CA LYS A 181 -11.39 -17.90 2.57
C LYS A 181 -11.21 -17.67 1.07
N LEU A 182 -10.30 -18.43 0.46
CA LEU A 182 -9.93 -18.25 -0.96
C LEU A 182 -11.13 -18.38 -1.90
N LEU A 183 -11.93 -19.44 -1.72
CA LEU A 183 -13.10 -19.72 -2.56
C LEU A 183 -14.13 -18.62 -2.49
N THR A 184 -14.38 -18.07 -1.28
CA THR A 184 -15.34 -16.99 -1.09
C THR A 184 -14.91 -15.72 -1.80
N ILE A 185 -13.60 -15.40 -1.79
CA ILE A 185 -13.09 -14.18 -2.41
C ILE A 185 -13.01 -14.33 -3.93
N LYS A 186 -12.58 -15.46 -4.46
CA LYS A 186 -12.53 -15.70 -5.92
C LYS A 186 -13.89 -15.53 -6.61
N LYS A 187 -15.00 -15.81 -5.91
CA LYS A 187 -16.35 -15.60 -6.43
C LYS A 187 -16.81 -14.12 -6.42
N LYS A 188 -16.04 -13.21 -5.78
CA LYS A 188 -16.43 -11.80 -5.55
C LYS A 188 -15.56 -10.79 -6.30
N VAL A 189 -14.52 -11.24 -6.99
CA VAL A 189 -13.56 -10.41 -7.74
C VAL A 189 -13.62 -10.62 -9.24
#